data_c9eb1eda689b33f2623a30af7c71cc26
#
_entry.id   c9eb1eda689b33f2623a30af7c71cc26
#
_cell.length_a   1.000
_cell.length_b   1.000
_cell.length_c   1.000
_cell.angle_alpha   90.00
_cell.angle_beta   90.00
_cell.angle_gamma   90.00
#
_symmetry.space_group_name_H-M   'P 1'
#
loop_
_entity.id
_entity.type
_entity.pdbx_description
1 polymer ?
#
loop_
_entity_poly.entity_id
_entity_poly.type
_entity_poly.pdbx_seq_one_letter_code
_entity_poly.pdbx_strand_id
1 'polypeptide(L)'
;GLTAKQKLLGQFILAAIFCYCITEIMVIPTTLWIPVADIHLQLGWAYYVLAFLIIVGATNAVNLTDGLDGLASGTSAVAAIAFSVIGLMAASTTNSIGAESVAYFGAIVAAVCLGFLVYNVNPAKVFMGDTGSLALGGAFAAMAILTKTELLLVVIGGIFVMEALSVIIQVIS
;
A
#
# COMPACT_ATOMS: atom_id res chain seq x y z
N GLY A 1 9.12 18.39 -13.16
CA GLY A 1 8.29 17.39 -12.48
C GLY A 1 7.00 17.99 -11.96
N LEU A 2 6.07 17.16 -11.51
CA LEU A 2 4.81 17.60 -10.90
C LEU A 2 5.08 18.31 -9.56
N THR A 3 4.32 19.37 -9.28
CA THR A 3 4.35 20.02 -7.95
C THR A 3 3.67 19.14 -6.90
N ALA A 4 3.97 19.35 -5.60
CA ALA A 4 3.34 18.61 -4.51
C ALA A 4 1.81 18.69 -4.55
N LYS A 5 1.25 19.86 -4.89
CA LYS A 5 -0.20 20.05 -5.05
C LYS A 5 -0.80 19.22 -6.19
N GLN A 6 -0.09 19.12 -7.33
CA GLN A 6 -0.53 18.31 -8.47
C GLN A 6 -0.47 16.81 -8.15
N LYS A 7 0.58 16.34 -7.45
CA LYS A 7 0.68 14.96 -6.98
C LYS A 7 -0.49 14.62 -6.05
N LEU A 8 -0.75 15.49 -5.07
CA LEU A 8 -1.84 15.28 -4.12
C LEU A 8 -3.19 15.25 -4.83
N LEU A 9 -3.47 16.18 -5.74
CA LEU A 9 -4.71 16.20 -6.53
C LEU A 9 -4.89 14.89 -7.33
N GLY A 10 -3.82 14.41 -7.97
CA GLY A 10 -3.85 13.12 -8.67
C GLY A 10 -4.17 11.95 -7.75
N GLN A 11 -3.57 11.91 -6.56
CA GLN A 11 -3.87 10.90 -5.54
C GLN A 11 -5.33 10.94 -5.09
N PHE A 12 -5.90 12.15 -4.89
CA PHE A 12 -7.32 12.34 -4.55
C PHE A 12 -8.24 11.77 -5.63
N ILE A 13 -7.98 12.09 -6.90
CA ILE A 13 -8.80 11.62 -8.02
C ILE A 13 -8.73 10.09 -8.11
N LEU A 14 -7.53 9.51 -8.05
CA LEU A 14 -7.35 8.06 -8.13
C LEU A 14 -7.97 7.33 -6.94
N ALA A 15 -7.85 7.88 -5.72
CA ALA A 15 -8.50 7.32 -4.54
C ALA A 15 -10.03 7.35 -4.64
N ALA A 16 -10.61 8.43 -5.17
CA ALA A 16 -12.05 8.51 -5.40
C ALA A 16 -12.53 7.48 -6.44
N ILE A 17 -11.80 7.34 -7.56
CA ILE A 17 -12.10 6.32 -8.58
C ILE A 17 -11.98 4.92 -7.98
N PHE A 18 -10.92 4.64 -7.22
CA PHE A 18 -10.73 3.35 -6.58
C PHE A 18 -11.86 3.02 -5.59
N CYS A 19 -12.23 3.97 -4.73
CA CYS A 19 -13.35 3.81 -3.79
C CYS A 19 -14.66 3.51 -4.54
N TYR A 20 -14.94 4.20 -5.64
CA TYR A 20 -16.11 3.92 -6.47
C TYR A 20 -16.05 2.48 -7.04
N CYS A 21 -14.91 2.07 -7.59
CA CYS A 21 -14.75 0.73 -8.15
C CYS A 21 -14.94 -0.38 -7.11
N ILE A 22 -14.37 -0.24 -5.92
CA ILE A 22 -14.46 -1.28 -4.88
C ILE A 22 -15.88 -1.43 -4.33
N THR A 23 -16.68 -0.39 -4.33
CA THR A 23 -18.04 -0.43 -3.76
C THR A 23 -19.10 -0.74 -4.79
N GLU A 24 -19.08 -0.09 -5.95
CA GLU A 24 -20.12 -0.22 -6.97
C GLU A 24 -19.87 -1.38 -7.95
N ILE A 25 -18.59 -1.69 -8.23
CA ILE A 25 -18.24 -2.72 -9.21
C ILE A 25 -17.89 -4.04 -8.51
N MET A 26 -17.03 -3.99 -7.48
CA MET A 26 -16.55 -5.18 -6.79
C MET A 26 -17.40 -5.56 -5.57
N VAL A 27 -18.29 -4.66 -5.11
CA VAL A 27 -19.22 -4.86 -3.98
C VAL A 27 -18.49 -5.30 -2.70
N ILE A 28 -17.34 -4.68 -2.41
CA ILE A 28 -16.56 -4.99 -1.21
C ILE A 28 -17.25 -4.36 0.01
N PRO A 29 -17.44 -5.12 1.11
CA PRO A 29 -18.12 -4.62 2.29
C PRO A 29 -17.36 -3.44 2.95
N THR A 30 -18.10 -2.46 3.46
CA THR A 30 -17.56 -1.29 4.17
C THR A 30 -17.26 -1.60 5.64
N THR A 31 -16.63 -2.76 5.89
CA THR A 31 -16.21 -3.22 7.22
C THR A 31 -14.72 -3.02 7.41
N LEU A 32 -14.31 -2.78 8.65
CA LEU A 32 -12.93 -2.79 9.09
C LEU A 32 -12.71 -4.00 10.00
N TRP A 33 -11.74 -4.84 9.68
CA TRP A 33 -11.36 -5.95 10.52
C TRP A 33 -10.25 -5.56 11.50
N ILE A 34 -10.46 -5.89 12.79
CA ILE A 34 -9.47 -5.71 13.85
C ILE A 34 -8.88 -7.08 14.20
N PRO A 35 -7.65 -7.40 13.72
CA PRO A 35 -7.12 -8.77 13.76
C PRO A 35 -6.90 -9.32 15.18
N VAL A 36 -6.54 -8.47 16.15
CA VAL A 36 -6.24 -8.91 17.52
C VAL A 36 -7.50 -9.34 18.28
N ALA A 37 -8.62 -8.66 18.03
CA ALA A 37 -9.90 -8.91 18.69
C ALA A 37 -10.85 -9.75 17.83
N ASP A 38 -10.50 -10.01 16.57
CA ASP A 38 -11.36 -10.64 15.56
C ASP A 38 -12.73 -9.99 15.42
N ILE A 39 -12.75 -8.64 15.45
CA ILE A 39 -13.96 -7.84 15.38
C ILE A 39 -14.07 -7.21 13.99
N HIS A 40 -15.26 -7.30 13.39
CA HIS A 40 -15.61 -6.62 12.15
C HIS A 40 -16.49 -5.42 12.45
N LEU A 41 -15.94 -4.21 12.31
CA LEU A 41 -16.67 -2.95 12.51
C LEU A 41 -17.30 -2.50 11.22
N GLN A 42 -18.62 -2.33 11.21
CA GLN A 42 -19.35 -1.76 10.08
C GLN A 42 -19.21 -0.23 10.08
N LEU A 43 -18.41 0.31 9.19
CA LEU A 43 -18.14 1.75 9.13
C LEU A 43 -19.07 2.52 8.20
N GLY A 44 -19.77 1.84 7.28
CA GLY A 44 -20.63 2.48 6.29
C GLY A 44 -19.85 3.54 5.48
N TRP A 45 -20.41 4.78 5.41
CA TRP A 45 -19.77 5.87 4.66
C TRP A 45 -18.37 6.27 5.20
N ALA A 46 -18.12 6.09 6.51
CA ALA A 46 -16.83 6.42 7.10
C ALA A 46 -15.70 5.53 6.56
N TYR A 47 -16.02 4.36 6.00
CA TYR A 47 -15.05 3.50 5.33
C TYR A 47 -14.39 4.18 4.13
N TYR A 48 -15.12 4.98 3.37
CA TYR A 48 -14.56 5.71 2.23
C TYR A 48 -13.50 6.74 2.66
N VAL A 49 -13.76 7.42 3.78
CA VAL A 49 -12.79 8.35 4.36
C VAL A 49 -11.55 7.59 4.81
N LEU A 50 -11.72 6.43 5.45
CA LEU A 50 -10.61 5.58 5.88
C LEU A 50 -9.80 5.07 4.68
N ALA A 51 -10.46 4.51 3.66
CA ALA A 51 -9.81 4.00 2.45
C ALA A 51 -9.01 5.11 1.74
N PHE A 52 -9.58 6.31 1.66
CA PHE A 52 -8.93 7.49 1.14
C PHE A 52 -7.65 7.84 1.92
N LEU A 53 -7.73 7.89 3.25
CA LEU A 53 -6.57 8.16 4.10
C LEU A 53 -5.49 7.08 3.97
N ILE A 54 -5.89 5.81 3.83
CA ILE A 54 -4.98 4.70 3.61
C ILE A 54 -4.24 4.85 2.29
N ILE A 55 -4.96 5.15 1.20
CA ILE A 55 -4.35 5.30 -0.13
C ILE A 55 -3.36 6.47 -0.14
N VAL A 56 -3.80 7.65 0.30
CA VAL A 56 -2.94 8.85 0.32
C VAL A 56 -1.78 8.66 1.29
N GLY A 57 -2.03 8.10 2.47
CA GLY A 57 -1.01 7.85 3.50
C GLY A 57 0.05 6.87 3.02
N ALA A 58 -0.35 5.69 2.53
CA ALA A 58 0.59 4.67 2.04
C ALA A 58 1.39 5.16 0.83
N THR A 59 0.74 5.85 -0.11
CA THR A 59 1.39 6.41 -1.29
C THR A 59 2.51 7.38 -0.91
N ASN A 60 2.25 8.29 0.01
CA ASN A 60 3.27 9.26 0.45
C ASN A 60 4.30 8.63 1.38
N ALA A 61 3.93 7.68 2.24
CA ALA A 61 4.87 7.01 3.14
C ALA A 61 5.94 6.23 2.36
N VAL A 62 5.54 5.46 1.34
CA VAL A 62 6.49 4.75 0.46
C VAL A 62 7.36 5.74 -0.33
N ASN A 63 6.79 6.84 -0.79
CA ASN A 63 7.54 7.88 -1.50
C ASN A 63 8.60 8.55 -0.61
N LEU A 64 8.28 8.81 0.66
CA LEU A 64 9.25 9.35 1.62
C LEU A 64 10.38 8.36 1.94
N THR A 65 10.10 7.06 1.90
CA THR A 65 11.10 5.99 2.13
C THR A 65 12.09 5.85 0.96
N ASP A 66 11.76 6.37 -0.24
CA ASP A 66 12.63 6.31 -1.44
C ASP A 66 13.75 7.37 -1.40
N GLY A 67 14.22 7.70 -0.21
CA GLY A 67 15.34 8.65 0.01
C GLY A 67 16.71 7.99 0.15
N LEU A 68 16.77 6.68 0.34
CA LEU A 68 18.01 5.91 0.53
C LEU A 68 18.09 4.74 -0.44
N ASP A 69 19.31 4.50 -0.96
CA ASP A 69 19.61 3.41 -1.89
C ASP A 69 19.13 2.05 -1.35
N GLY A 70 18.26 1.37 -2.10
CA GLY A 70 17.76 0.05 -1.78
C GLY A 70 16.67 -0.03 -0.70
N LEU A 71 16.43 1.05 0.06
CA LEU A 71 15.50 1.00 1.19
C LEU A 71 14.05 0.79 0.72
N ALA A 72 13.55 1.65 -0.16
CA ALA A 72 12.17 1.53 -0.64
C ALA A 72 11.93 0.23 -1.42
N SER A 73 12.86 -0.17 -2.29
CA SER A 73 12.73 -1.39 -3.08
C SER A 73 12.83 -2.66 -2.22
N GLY A 74 13.76 -2.71 -1.26
CA GLY A 74 13.93 -3.84 -0.35
C GLY A 74 12.75 -4.04 0.59
N THR A 75 12.30 -2.96 1.25
CA THR A 75 11.14 -3.01 2.15
C THR A 75 9.85 -3.30 1.39
N SER A 76 9.70 -2.78 0.17
CA SER A 76 8.56 -3.09 -0.71
C SER A 76 8.54 -4.56 -1.13
N ALA A 77 9.69 -5.17 -1.40
CA ALA A 77 9.75 -6.61 -1.71
C ALA A 77 9.22 -7.45 -0.54
N VAL A 78 9.64 -7.15 0.69
CA VAL A 78 9.18 -7.85 1.89
C VAL A 78 7.68 -7.64 2.12
N ALA A 79 7.20 -6.40 2.01
CA ALA A 79 5.78 -6.10 2.15
C ALA A 79 4.92 -6.80 1.09
N ALA A 80 5.39 -6.84 -0.16
CA ALA A 80 4.69 -7.51 -1.25
C ALA A 80 4.61 -9.03 -1.06
N ILE A 81 5.68 -9.67 -0.54
CA ILE A 81 5.66 -11.09 -0.15
C ILE A 81 4.61 -11.32 0.95
N ALA A 82 4.56 -10.47 1.97
CA ALA A 82 3.59 -10.59 3.04
C ALA A 82 2.14 -10.51 2.50
N PHE A 83 1.84 -9.54 1.62
CA PHE A 83 0.53 -9.45 0.98
C PHE A 83 0.23 -10.63 0.05
N SER A 84 1.22 -11.18 -0.64
CA SER A 84 1.05 -12.39 -1.44
C SER A 84 0.62 -13.58 -0.55
N VAL A 85 1.26 -13.77 0.59
CA VAL A 85 0.89 -14.81 1.56
C VAL A 85 -0.51 -14.57 2.14
N ILE A 86 -0.83 -13.34 2.53
CA ILE A 86 -2.17 -12.99 3.03
C ILE A 86 -3.22 -13.27 1.96
N GLY A 87 -2.97 -12.90 0.71
CA GLY A 87 -3.86 -13.19 -0.41
C GLY A 87 -4.10 -14.69 -0.59
N LEU A 88 -3.04 -15.52 -0.53
CA LEU A 88 -3.16 -16.98 -0.59
C LEU A 88 -3.99 -17.56 0.57
N MET A 89 -3.74 -17.08 1.79
CA MET A 89 -4.50 -17.52 2.96
C MET A 89 -5.97 -17.12 2.86
N ALA A 90 -6.26 -15.88 2.46
CA ALA A 90 -7.62 -15.41 2.27
C ALA A 90 -8.33 -16.17 1.14
N ALA A 91 -7.66 -16.45 0.02
CA ALA A 91 -8.21 -17.21 -1.08
C ALA A 91 -8.57 -18.65 -0.67
N SER A 92 -7.73 -19.28 0.17
CA SER A 92 -7.98 -20.65 0.65
C SER A 92 -9.19 -20.76 1.59
N THR A 93 -9.53 -19.66 2.30
CA THR A 93 -10.64 -19.65 3.28
C THR A 93 -11.94 -19.15 2.69
N THR A 94 -11.90 -18.18 1.76
CA THR A 94 -13.09 -17.50 1.26
C THR A 94 -13.46 -17.85 -0.18
N ASN A 95 -12.62 -18.60 -0.90
CA ASN A 95 -12.74 -18.84 -2.35
C ASN A 95 -12.93 -17.52 -3.15
N SER A 96 -12.37 -16.42 -2.67
CA SER A 96 -12.52 -15.09 -3.26
C SER A 96 -11.52 -14.89 -4.39
N ILE A 97 -12.02 -14.62 -5.59
CA ILE A 97 -11.20 -14.26 -6.77
C ILE A 97 -10.36 -13.02 -6.48
N GLY A 98 -10.88 -12.09 -5.68
CA GLY A 98 -10.15 -10.87 -5.28
C GLY A 98 -8.92 -11.19 -4.45
N ALA A 99 -9.03 -12.12 -3.49
CA ALA A 99 -7.91 -12.55 -2.65
C ALA A 99 -6.82 -13.28 -3.46
N GLU A 100 -7.24 -14.16 -4.38
CA GLU A 100 -6.32 -14.84 -5.29
C GLU A 100 -5.57 -13.86 -6.20
N SER A 101 -6.27 -12.85 -6.72
CA SER A 101 -5.66 -11.79 -7.51
C SER A 101 -4.62 -11.00 -6.71
N VAL A 102 -4.88 -10.72 -5.43
CA VAL A 102 -3.89 -10.06 -4.55
C VAL A 102 -2.67 -10.94 -4.33
N ALA A 103 -2.85 -12.28 -4.19
CA ALA A 103 -1.73 -13.20 -4.05
C ALA A 103 -0.77 -13.14 -5.24
N TYR A 104 -1.30 -13.25 -6.46
CA TYR A 104 -0.48 -13.16 -7.68
C TYR A 104 0.13 -11.77 -7.87
N PHE A 105 -0.66 -10.71 -7.66
CA PHE A 105 -0.18 -9.35 -7.79
C PHE A 105 0.95 -9.04 -6.81
N GLY A 106 0.81 -9.46 -5.54
CA GLY A 106 1.85 -9.33 -4.53
C GLY A 106 3.14 -10.05 -4.92
N ALA A 107 3.04 -11.29 -5.44
CA ALA A 107 4.20 -12.04 -5.91
C ALA A 107 4.91 -11.34 -7.09
N ILE A 108 4.15 -10.79 -8.04
CA ILE A 108 4.70 -10.04 -9.17
C ILE A 108 5.40 -8.77 -8.67
N VAL A 109 4.77 -8.00 -7.79
CA VAL A 109 5.37 -6.78 -7.20
C VAL A 109 6.65 -7.12 -6.46
N ALA A 110 6.67 -8.21 -5.67
CA ALA A 110 7.85 -8.66 -4.97
C ALA A 110 9.00 -9.00 -5.94
N ALA A 111 8.72 -9.75 -7.00
CA ALA A 111 9.70 -10.11 -8.01
C ALA A 111 10.27 -8.88 -8.73
N VAL A 112 9.42 -7.92 -9.08
CA VAL A 112 9.84 -6.64 -9.71
C VAL A 112 10.74 -5.85 -8.76
N CYS A 113 10.34 -5.72 -7.47
CA CYS A 113 11.15 -5.01 -6.48
C CYS A 113 12.50 -5.69 -6.24
N LEU A 114 12.57 -7.03 -6.18
CA LEU A 114 13.81 -7.77 -6.05
C LEU A 114 14.71 -7.61 -7.29
N GLY A 115 14.13 -7.66 -8.49
CA GLY A 115 14.87 -7.42 -9.73
C GLY A 115 15.41 -5.99 -9.81
N PHE A 116 14.63 -5.00 -9.41
CA PHE A 116 15.06 -3.61 -9.35
C PHE A 116 16.16 -3.39 -8.29
N LEU A 117 16.05 -4.06 -7.13
CA LEU A 117 16.99 -3.95 -6.01
C LEU A 117 18.44 -4.29 -6.44
N VAL A 118 18.62 -5.21 -7.38
CA VAL A 118 19.95 -5.57 -7.91
C VAL A 118 20.73 -4.36 -8.42
N TYR A 119 20.01 -3.36 -8.96
CA TYR A 119 20.59 -2.13 -9.51
C TYR A 119 20.43 -0.93 -8.57
N ASN A 120 19.56 -1.03 -7.56
CA ASN A 120 19.23 0.04 -6.63
C ASN A 120 19.94 -0.10 -5.28
N VAL A 121 20.57 -1.26 -4.99
CA VAL A 121 21.40 -1.42 -3.77
C VAL A 121 22.62 -0.48 -3.81
N ASN A 122 23.02 0.02 -2.64
CA ASN A 122 24.11 0.99 -2.51
C ASN A 122 25.46 0.43 -3.02
N PRO A 123 26.21 1.16 -3.88
CA PRO A 123 25.83 2.45 -4.48
C PRO A 123 24.85 2.25 -5.65
N ALA A 124 23.70 2.94 -5.59
CA ALA A 124 22.63 2.75 -6.57
C ALA A 124 23.04 3.20 -7.98
N LYS A 125 22.75 2.37 -8.97
CA LYS A 125 22.94 2.66 -10.39
C LYS A 125 21.65 3.20 -11.05
N VAL A 126 20.50 2.88 -10.45
CA VAL A 126 19.17 3.28 -10.93
C VAL A 126 18.33 3.71 -9.73
N PHE A 127 17.56 4.78 -9.89
CA PHE A 127 16.67 5.31 -8.87
C PHE A 127 15.21 5.10 -9.25
N MET A 128 14.36 4.79 -8.26
CA MET A 128 12.94 4.50 -8.47
C MET A 128 12.15 5.76 -8.84
N GLY A 129 12.38 6.82 -8.10
CA GLY A 129 11.69 8.10 -8.23
C GLY A 129 10.20 8.03 -7.88
N ASP A 130 9.56 9.20 -7.98
CA ASP A 130 8.16 9.37 -7.59
C ASP A 130 7.19 8.42 -8.30
N THR A 131 7.43 8.12 -9.57
CA THR A 131 6.53 7.27 -10.36
C THR A 131 6.46 5.85 -9.78
N GLY A 132 7.61 5.29 -9.42
CA GLY A 132 7.67 3.93 -8.86
C GLY A 132 7.21 3.90 -7.40
N SER A 133 7.72 4.79 -6.56
CA SER A 133 7.41 4.79 -5.13
C SER A 133 5.95 5.13 -4.83
N LEU A 134 5.35 6.09 -5.54
CA LEU A 134 3.91 6.39 -5.41
C LEU A 134 3.05 5.21 -5.89
N ALA A 135 3.44 4.54 -6.97
CA ALA A 135 2.72 3.37 -7.47
C ALA A 135 2.77 2.19 -6.49
N LEU A 136 3.93 1.93 -5.86
CA LEU A 136 4.07 0.90 -4.84
C LEU A 136 3.20 1.16 -3.62
N GLY A 137 3.17 2.40 -3.11
CA GLY A 137 2.32 2.78 -1.99
C GLY A 137 0.83 2.60 -2.31
N GLY A 138 0.39 3.00 -3.51
CA GLY A 138 -0.97 2.75 -4.00
C GLY A 138 -1.29 1.25 -4.13
N ALA A 139 -0.34 0.45 -4.60
CA ALA A 139 -0.48 -1.00 -4.70
C ALA A 139 -0.68 -1.66 -3.33
N PHE A 140 0.11 -1.27 -2.32
CA PHE A 140 -0.05 -1.79 -0.96
C PHE A 140 -1.39 -1.39 -0.33
N ALA A 141 -1.81 -0.14 -0.51
CA ALA A 141 -3.12 0.31 -0.06
C ALA A 141 -4.25 -0.51 -0.72
N ALA A 142 -4.18 -0.72 -2.03
CA ALA A 142 -5.15 -1.52 -2.77
C ALA A 142 -5.19 -2.97 -2.27
N MET A 143 -4.03 -3.63 -2.11
CA MET A 143 -3.96 -5.00 -1.59
C MET A 143 -4.56 -5.10 -0.19
N ALA A 144 -4.27 -4.16 0.72
CA ALA A 144 -4.82 -4.15 2.06
C ALA A 144 -6.36 -3.99 2.08
N ILE A 145 -6.89 -3.09 1.25
CA ILE A 145 -8.34 -2.86 1.15
C ILE A 145 -9.04 -4.08 0.54
N LEU A 146 -8.48 -4.68 -0.50
CA LEU A 146 -9.06 -5.85 -1.17
C LEU A 146 -9.07 -7.11 -0.29
N THR A 147 -8.08 -7.27 0.59
CA THR A 147 -7.99 -8.38 1.54
C THR A 147 -8.59 -8.06 2.91
N LYS A 148 -9.13 -6.85 3.11
CA LYS A 148 -9.67 -6.38 4.41
C LYS A 148 -8.64 -6.43 5.53
N THR A 149 -7.39 -6.12 5.21
CA THR A 149 -6.26 -6.12 6.15
C THR A 149 -5.66 -4.73 6.32
N GLU A 150 -6.51 -3.71 6.33
CA GLU A 150 -6.11 -2.30 6.40
C GLU A 150 -5.24 -1.99 7.61
N LEU A 151 -5.56 -2.57 8.78
CA LEU A 151 -4.75 -2.37 9.99
C LEU A 151 -3.43 -3.13 9.93
N LEU A 152 -3.37 -4.28 9.25
CA LEU A 152 -2.12 -5.00 9.04
C LEU A 152 -1.17 -4.26 8.12
N LEU A 153 -1.66 -3.39 7.24
CA LEU A 153 -0.80 -2.54 6.42
C LEU A 153 0.15 -1.69 7.26
N VAL A 154 -0.30 -1.20 8.42
CA VAL A 154 0.55 -0.42 9.35
C VAL A 154 1.70 -1.29 9.91
N VAL A 155 1.44 -2.55 10.15
CA VAL A 155 2.45 -3.50 10.67
C VAL A 155 3.39 -3.94 9.54
N ILE A 156 2.84 -4.38 8.40
CA ILE A 156 3.59 -4.81 7.22
C ILE A 156 4.44 -3.67 6.67
N GLY A 157 3.86 -2.47 6.62
CA GLY A 157 4.51 -1.24 6.19
C GLY A 157 5.19 -0.46 7.31
N GLY A 158 5.53 -1.10 8.44
CA GLY A 158 6.07 -0.44 9.63
C GLY A 158 7.28 0.45 9.35
N ILE A 159 8.17 0.05 8.45
CA ILE A 159 9.32 0.85 8.05
C ILE A 159 8.85 2.12 7.33
N PHE A 160 7.89 2.02 6.41
CA PHE A 160 7.33 3.19 5.72
C PHE A 160 6.67 4.17 6.68
N VAL A 161 5.97 3.65 7.70
CA VAL A 161 5.34 4.47 8.75
C VAL A 161 6.39 5.16 9.60
N MET A 162 7.45 4.46 10.00
CA MET A 162 8.54 5.02 10.79
C MET A 162 9.29 6.12 10.04
N GLU A 163 9.61 5.91 8.76
CA GLU A 163 10.26 6.91 7.92
C GLU A 163 9.36 8.15 7.74
N ALA A 164 8.08 7.95 7.45
CA ALA A 164 7.14 9.07 7.32
C ALA A 164 7.02 9.87 8.63
N LEU A 165 6.92 9.22 9.78
CA LEU A 165 6.88 9.88 11.08
C LEU A 165 8.18 10.62 11.39
N SER A 166 9.35 10.02 11.08
CA SER A 166 10.65 10.66 11.25
C SER A 166 10.74 11.96 10.46
N VAL A 167 10.35 11.95 9.19
CA VAL A 167 10.34 13.14 8.33
C VAL A 167 9.37 14.21 8.87
N ILE A 168 8.16 13.81 9.28
CA ILE A 168 7.18 14.75 9.84
C ILE A 168 7.71 15.43 11.10
N ILE A 169 8.32 14.67 12.03
CA ILE A 169 8.90 15.20 13.26
C ILE A 169 10.04 16.19 12.94
N GLN A 170 10.91 15.85 11.98
CA GLN A 170 12.03 16.72 11.58
C GLN A 170 11.59 18.04 10.94
N VAL A 171 10.44 18.04 10.25
CA VAL A 171 9.91 19.26 9.60
C VAL A 171 9.21 20.18 10.62
N ILE A 172 8.66 19.61 11.71
CA ILE A 172 7.94 20.38 12.74
C ILE A 172 8.86 20.92 13.82
N SER A 173 10.02 20.27 14.06
CA SER A 173 11.04 20.69 15.04
C SER A 173 11.95 21.78 14.50
#